data_f65eb91621afe956f8737107ddafa383
#
_entry.id   f65eb91621afe956f8737107ddafa383
#
_cell.length_a   1.000
_cell.length_b   1.000
_cell.length_c   1.000
_cell.angle_alpha   90.00
_cell.angle_beta   90.00
_cell.angle_gamma   90.00
#
_symmetry.space_group_name_H-M   'P 1'
#
loop_
_entity.id
_entity.type
_entity.pdbx_description
1 polymer ?
#
loop_
_entity_poly.entity_id
_entity_poly.type
_entity_poly.pdbx_seq_one_letter_code
_entity_poly.pdbx_strand_id
1 'polypeptide(L)'
;MAVNKIEIALKEALKKAMIKCNFVEDYEIDQITIEIPKEKSHGDYSTNIAMQLTRLLRKNPRMIAEELIEAIDKEEANIDSIEIAGPGFINMFMKKDALTSIIKEVLEEKDDYGKSDAGKGIKYNVEFVSANPTGDLHLGHAKGAAVGDSICRIMSAAGYDVTREYYINDAGNQIYNLALSLYARYREAFGLDFELPEDGYHGQDIKDIAVKIKEEVGDKYLNADHDEMIAFFRKEGTKFELQKIKDILAEFRVHHDVWFSETSLYEGNKVVPTIEKLKEKGFTYEQDGALWFKSTEFGDDKDRVLIKSDGSYTYLTPDIAYHLNKLDRGYEYLVDLLGADHHGYINRMKAAIQALGYNSDQLNIDILQMVRMMENGEVVKMSKRTGNAITIKDLIDDIGVDATRYFFAAKAANTPYDFDLTLAKSKSNDNPVYYAQYAHARMCSILRQAKENDITIADHFELLVNDKEMALLKHINEFRNEIADSAKSRSPHKIANYIQRLAQLFHSFYNDCYVIDKENVELSMQRLALVEVTRITLKNALNLIGVEAPEKM
;
A
#
# COMPACT_ATOMS: atom_id res chain seq x y z
N MET A 1 -14.33 -0.80 -10.31
CA MET A 1 -14.46 -1.99 -11.19
C MET A 1 -14.90 -3.14 -10.32
N ALA A 2 -16.01 -3.81 -10.61
CA ALA A 2 -16.45 -4.97 -9.84
C ALA A 2 -15.58 -6.19 -10.18
N VAL A 3 -15.14 -6.92 -9.18
CA VAL A 3 -14.41 -8.19 -9.32
C VAL A 3 -15.07 -9.32 -8.55
N ASN A 4 -16.10 -9.03 -7.80
CA ASN A 4 -16.97 -9.96 -7.11
C ASN A 4 -17.96 -10.56 -8.13
N LYS A 5 -18.07 -11.87 -8.19
CA LYS A 5 -18.90 -12.59 -9.18
C LYS A 5 -20.39 -12.25 -9.08
N ILE A 6 -20.92 -12.06 -7.86
CA ILE A 6 -22.32 -11.66 -7.66
C ILE A 6 -22.56 -10.26 -8.22
N GLU A 7 -21.71 -9.31 -7.89
CA GLU A 7 -21.85 -7.93 -8.39
C GLU A 7 -21.73 -7.85 -9.91
N ILE A 8 -20.80 -8.61 -10.51
CA ILE A 8 -20.66 -8.70 -11.96
C ILE A 8 -21.96 -9.26 -12.57
N ALA A 9 -22.49 -10.34 -12.03
CA ALA A 9 -23.74 -10.93 -12.53
C ALA A 9 -24.93 -9.95 -12.43
N LEU A 10 -25.04 -9.22 -11.34
CA LEU A 10 -26.06 -8.18 -11.15
C LEU A 10 -25.92 -7.03 -12.16
N LYS A 11 -24.69 -6.56 -12.40
CA LYS A 11 -24.44 -5.51 -13.39
C LYS A 11 -24.75 -5.95 -14.82
N GLU A 12 -24.38 -7.18 -15.16
CA GLU A 12 -24.72 -7.76 -16.45
C GLU A 12 -26.24 -7.94 -16.64
N ALA A 13 -26.94 -8.40 -15.61
CA ALA A 13 -28.40 -8.52 -15.65
C ALA A 13 -29.08 -7.14 -15.82
N LEU A 14 -28.61 -6.12 -15.12
CA LEU A 14 -29.09 -4.73 -15.27
C LEU A 14 -28.79 -4.19 -16.67
N LYS A 15 -27.61 -4.41 -17.21
CA LYS A 15 -27.23 -4.03 -18.59
C LYS A 15 -28.17 -4.68 -19.61
N LYS A 16 -28.39 -6.00 -19.50
CA LYS A 16 -29.31 -6.73 -20.38
C LYS A 16 -30.75 -6.19 -20.28
N ALA A 17 -31.21 -5.86 -19.06
CA ALA A 17 -32.52 -5.26 -18.85
C ALA A 17 -32.63 -3.88 -19.50
N MET A 18 -31.63 -3.02 -19.37
CA MET A 18 -31.62 -1.69 -20.01
C MET A 18 -31.70 -1.78 -21.55
N ILE A 19 -30.96 -2.74 -22.14
CA ILE A 19 -30.99 -2.99 -23.60
C ILE A 19 -32.37 -3.52 -24.01
N LYS A 20 -32.93 -4.48 -23.25
CA LYS A 20 -34.24 -5.07 -23.51
C LYS A 20 -35.38 -4.04 -23.43
N CYS A 21 -35.27 -3.05 -22.56
CA CYS A 21 -36.20 -1.93 -22.46
C CYS A 21 -35.98 -0.85 -23.54
N ASN A 22 -34.99 -0.98 -24.42
CA ASN A 22 -34.54 0.01 -25.39
C ASN A 22 -34.16 1.35 -24.73
N PHE A 23 -33.62 1.32 -23.52
CA PHE A 23 -33.14 2.51 -22.83
C PHE A 23 -31.79 2.98 -23.36
N VAL A 24 -30.97 2.02 -23.76
CA VAL A 24 -29.62 2.19 -24.31
C VAL A 24 -29.36 1.11 -25.37
N GLU A 25 -28.49 1.39 -26.34
CA GLU A 25 -28.01 0.38 -27.31
C GLU A 25 -26.90 -0.48 -26.70
N ASP A 26 -26.04 0.16 -25.88
CA ASP A 26 -24.99 -0.47 -25.06
C ASP A 26 -24.75 0.37 -23.80
N TYR A 27 -24.14 -0.23 -22.78
CA TYR A 27 -23.80 0.44 -21.52
C TYR A 27 -22.60 -0.22 -20.87
N GLU A 28 -21.65 0.59 -20.39
CA GLU A 28 -20.48 0.06 -19.69
C GLU A 28 -20.86 -0.38 -18.28
N ILE A 29 -20.64 -1.65 -17.96
CA ILE A 29 -21.01 -2.24 -16.66
C ILE A 29 -20.32 -1.55 -15.48
N ASP A 30 -19.14 -0.96 -15.68
CA ASP A 30 -18.42 -0.22 -14.67
C ASP A 30 -19.12 1.09 -14.24
N GLN A 31 -20.01 1.60 -15.06
CA GLN A 31 -20.84 2.77 -14.72
C GLN A 31 -22.06 2.41 -13.87
N ILE A 32 -22.42 1.11 -13.78
CA ILE A 32 -23.50 0.65 -12.93
C ILE A 32 -23.00 0.57 -11.49
N THR A 33 -23.60 1.36 -10.61
CA THR A 33 -23.28 1.33 -9.17
C THR A 33 -24.14 0.29 -8.48
N ILE A 34 -23.51 -0.65 -7.79
CA ILE A 34 -24.14 -1.59 -6.85
C ILE A 34 -23.62 -1.27 -5.46
N GLU A 35 -24.51 -1.20 -4.50
CA GLU A 35 -24.20 -0.89 -3.10
C GLU A 35 -24.77 -1.98 -2.18
N ILE A 36 -24.10 -2.24 -1.06
CA ILE A 36 -24.65 -3.07 0.03
C ILE A 36 -25.39 -2.15 1.00
N PRO A 37 -26.71 -2.28 1.12
CA PRO A 37 -27.49 -1.45 2.03
C PRO A 37 -27.10 -1.68 3.49
N LYS A 38 -27.14 -0.60 4.31
CA LYS A 38 -26.90 -0.70 5.76
C LYS A 38 -28.02 -1.44 6.48
N GLU A 39 -29.26 -1.28 6.01
CA GLU A 39 -30.46 -1.88 6.58
C GLU A 39 -30.86 -3.11 5.77
N LYS A 40 -31.07 -4.23 6.44
CA LYS A 40 -31.46 -5.51 5.81
C LYS A 40 -32.79 -5.43 5.05
N SER A 41 -33.71 -4.57 5.47
CA SER A 41 -34.98 -4.31 4.80
C SER A 41 -34.80 -3.75 3.38
N HIS A 42 -33.61 -3.26 3.05
CA HIS A 42 -33.26 -2.75 1.73
C HIS A 42 -32.55 -3.79 0.84
N GLY A 43 -32.62 -5.08 1.19
CA GLY A 43 -32.06 -6.16 0.40
C GLY A 43 -30.58 -6.46 0.69
N ASP A 44 -30.02 -7.34 -0.13
CA ASP A 44 -28.60 -7.72 -0.08
C ASP A 44 -27.74 -6.76 -0.88
N TYR A 45 -28.28 -6.29 -2.01
CA TYR A 45 -27.67 -5.30 -2.89
C TYR A 45 -28.72 -4.26 -3.33
N SER A 46 -28.27 -3.06 -3.64
CA SER A 46 -29.12 -1.98 -4.14
C SER A 46 -28.43 -1.21 -5.27
N THR A 47 -29.21 -0.67 -6.20
CA THR A 47 -28.71 0.20 -7.25
C THR A 47 -29.57 1.44 -7.43
N ASN A 48 -28.95 2.55 -7.78
CA ASN A 48 -29.59 3.80 -8.15
C ASN A 48 -29.65 4.03 -9.67
N ILE A 49 -29.44 2.99 -10.48
CA ILE A 49 -29.33 3.09 -11.95
C ILE A 49 -30.55 3.77 -12.57
N ALA A 50 -31.75 3.51 -12.07
CA ALA A 50 -32.97 4.16 -12.57
C ALA A 50 -32.95 5.68 -12.41
N MET A 51 -32.37 6.19 -11.31
CA MET A 51 -32.17 7.63 -11.09
C MET A 51 -31.09 8.21 -12.02
N GLN A 52 -30.02 7.47 -12.28
CA GLN A 52 -28.97 7.88 -13.21
C GLN A 52 -29.51 8.04 -14.65
N LEU A 53 -30.40 7.14 -15.07
CA LEU A 53 -31.02 7.14 -16.39
C LEU A 53 -32.10 8.21 -16.58
N THR A 54 -32.59 8.84 -15.53
CA THR A 54 -33.68 9.84 -15.56
C THR A 54 -33.42 10.95 -16.57
N ARG A 55 -32.22 11.51 -16.58
CA ARG A 55 -31.85 12.61 -17.48
C ARG A 55 -31.78 12.18 -18.95
N LEU A 56 -31.28 10.97 -19.19
CA LEU A 56 -31.17 10.38 -20.52
C LEU A 56 -32.56 10.08 -21.10
N LEU A 57 -33.42 9.42 -20.32
CA LEU A 57 -34.74 8.94 -20.77
C LEU A 57 -35.85 9.95 -20.61
N ARG A 58 -35.64 11.05 -19.86
CA ARG A 58 -36.66 12.05 -19.50
C ARG A 58 -37.93 11.42 -18.92
N LYS A 59 -37.78 10.33 -18.16
CA LYS A 59 -38.84 9.58 -17.48
C LYS A 59 -38.72 9.70 -15.97
N ASN A 60 -39.79 9.45 -15.25
CA ASN A 60 -39.77 9.33 -13.80
C ASN A 60 -38.90 8.14 -13.37
N PRO A 61 -37.96 8.28 -12.41
CA PRO A 61 -37.04 7.20 -12.04
C PRO A 61 -37.78 5.97 -11.50
N ARG A 62 -38.93 6.13 -10.85
CA ARG A 62 -39.71 4.97 -10.38
C ARG A 62 -40.31 4.17 -11.54
N MET A 63 -40.77 4.83 -12.62
CA MET A 63 -41.22 4.14 -13.84
C MET A 63 -40.07 3.42 -14.54
N ILE A 64 -38.89 4.03 -14.58
CA ILE A 64 -37.70 3.38 -15.11
C ILE A 64 -37.35 2.11 -14.30
N ALA A 65 -37.43 2.19 -12.97
CA ALA A 65 -37.17 1.05 -12.09
C ALA A 65 -38.22 -0.07 -12.31
N GLU A 66 -39.50 0.27 -12.47
CA GLU A 66 -40.57 -0.71 -12.76
C GLU A 66 -40.31 -1.46 -14.08
N GLU A 67 -40.00 -0.74 -15.16
CA GLU A 67 -39.66 -1.34 -16.47
C GLU A 67 -38.42 -2.21 -16.37
N LEU A 68 -37.37 -1.80 -15.65
CA LEU A 68 -36.15 -2.58 -15.46
C LEU A 68 -36.41 -3.89 -14.69
N ILE A 69 -37.18 -3.85 -13.60
CA ILE A 69 -37.49 -5.02 -12.79
C ILE A 69 -38.25 -6.08 -13.59
N GLU A 70 -39.19 -5.66 -14.45
CA GLU A 70 -39.89 -6.58 -15.35
C GLU A 70 -38.98 -7.22 -16.40
N ALA A 71 -37.91 -6.52 -16.77
CA ALA A 71 -36.96 -6.96 -17.80
C ALA A 71 -35.81 -7.82 -17.26
N ILE A 72 -35.46 -7.72 -15.97
CA ILE A 72 -34.37 -8.48 -15.32
C ILE A 72 -34.72 -9.97 -15.29
N ASP A 73 -33.77 -10.81 -15.72
CA ASP A 73 -33.82 -12.25 -15.52
C ASP A 73 -33.31 -12.58 -14.11
N LYS A 74 -34.25 -12.85 -13.20
CA LYS A 74 -33.96 -13.15 -11.79
C LYS A 74 -33.21 -14.48 -11.62
N GLU A 75 -33.50 -15.47 -12.46
CA GLU A 75 -32.89 -16.79 -12.40
C GLU A 75 -31.41 -16.69 -12.78
N GLU A 76 -31.11 -16.05 -13.90
CA GLU A 76 -29.73 -15.85 -14.37
C GLU A 76 -28.89 -15.03 -13.36
N ALA A 77 -29.50 -14.04 -12.72
CA ALA A 77 -28.82 -13.18 -11.75
C ALA A 77 -28.80 -13.75 -10.32
N ASN A 78 -29.38 -14.95 -10.08
CA ASN A 78 -29.53 -15.54 -8.75
C ASN A 78 -30.29 -14.63 -7.74
N ILE A 79 -31.28 -13.88 -8.22
CA ILE A 79 -32.11 -12.99 -7.41
C ILE A 79 -33.36 -13.75 -6.97
N ASP A 80 -33.67 -13.71 -5.69
CA ASP A 80 -34.92 -14.24 -5.12
C ASP A 80 -36.07 -13.24 -5.34
N SER A 81 -35.89 -11.99 -4.88
CA SER A 81 -36.89 -10.94 -5.03
C SER A 81 -36.26 -9.56 -5.27
N ILE A 82 -37.04 -8.66 -5.86
CA ILE A 82 -36.63 -7.27 -6.13
C ILE A 82 -37.73 -6.34 -5.66
N GLU A 83 -37.36 -5.24 -4.99
CA GLU A 83 -38.26 -4.22 -4.51
C GLU A 83 -37.82 -2.81 -4.95
N ILE A 84 -38.75 -1.91 -5.20
CA ILE A 84 -38.45 -0.49 -5.48
C ILE A 84 -38.61 0.29 -4.19
N ALA A 85 -37.53 1.00 -3.79
CA ALA A 85 -37.57 1.86 -2.63
C ALA A 85 -37.39 3.33 -3.00
N GLY A 86 -38.05 4.21 -2.24
CA GLY A 86 -37.95 5.66 -2.38
C GLY A 86 -38.20 6.15 -3.81
N PRO A 87 -37.33 7.04 -4.35
CA PRO A 87 -37.53 7.66 -5.66
C PRO A 87 -37.18 6.74 -6.85
N GLY A 88 -36.73 5.51 -6.64
CA GLY A 88 -36.37 4.60 -7.72
C GLY A 88 -35.08 3.77 -7.44
N PHE A 89 -34.74 3.56 -6.18
CA PHE A 89 -33.76 2.54 -5.81
C PHE A 89 -34.31 1.15 -6.11
N ILE A 90 -33.50 0.31 -6.70
CA ILE A 90 -33.81 -1.11 -6.95
C ILE A 90 -33.05 -1.93 -5.91
N ASN A 91 -33.78 -2.51 -4.97
CA ASN A 91 -33.26 -3.36 -3.91
C ASN A 91 -33.40 -4.85 -4.32
N MET A 92 -32.31 -5.59 -4.27
CA MET A 92 -32.23 -6.98 -4.72
C MET A 92 -31.93 -7.89 -3.54
N PHE A 93 -32.75 -8.92 -3.36
CA PHE A 93 -32.57 -9.99 -2.38
C PHE A 93 -32.05 -11.21 -3.12
N MET A 94 -30.89 -11.72 -2.71
CA MET A 94 -30.23 -12.81 -3.39
C MET A 94 -30.76 -14.18 -2.95
N LYS A 95 -30.74 -15.16 -3.85
CA LYS A 95 -30.93 -16.56 -3.45
C LYS A 95 -29.85 -16.96 -2.45
N LYS A 96 -30.19 -17.74 -1.43
CA LYS A 96 -29.26 -18.17 -0.37
C LYS A 96 -28.05 -18.92 -0.95
N ASP A 97 -28.27 -19.78 -1.94
CA ASP A 97 -27.24 -20.56 -2.58
C ASP A 97 -26.17 -19.69 -3.27
N ALA A 98 -26.58 -18.53 -3.79
CA ALA A 98 -25.64 -17.57 -4.37
C ALA A 98 -24.68 -17.01 -3.32
N LEU A 99 -25.19 -16.68 -2.13
CA LEU A 99 -24.35 -16.15 -1.04
C LEU A 99 -23.45 -17.22 -0.41
N THR A 100 -23.92 -18.46 -0.30
CA THR A 100 -23.13 -19.57 0.27
C THR A 100 -22.10 -20.16 -0.71
N SER A 101 -22.26 -19.91 -2.03
CA SER A 101 -21.31 -20.36 -3.05
C SER A 101 -19.88 -19.86 -2.81
N ILE A 102 -19.72 -18.72 -2.14
CA ILE A 102 -18.43 -18.14 -1.77
C ILE A 102 -17.59 -19.08 -0.89
N ILE A 103 -18.23 -19.96 -0.11
CA ILE A 103 -17.52 -20.92 0.75
C ILE A 103 -16.67 -21.86 -0.10
N LYS A 104 -17.26 -22.43 -1.18
CA LYS A 104 -16.51 -23.31 -2.09
C LYS A 104 -15.35 -22.59 -2.75
N GLU A 105 -15.58 -21.39 -3.21
CA GLU A 105 -14.55 -20.55 -3.86
C GLU A 105 -13.36 -20.29 -2.92
N VAL A 106 -13.61 -19.88 -1.69
CA VAL A 106 -12.55 -19.62 -0.71
C VAL A 106 -11.79 -20.91 -0.34
N LEU A 107 -12.49 -22.04 -0.18
CA LEU A 107 -11.87 -23.32 0.14
C LEU A 107 -10.99 -23.85 -1.01
N GLU A 108 -11.35 -23.56 -2.25
CA GLU A 108 -10.57 -23.94 -3.45
C GLU A 108 -9.34 -23.03 -3.61
N GLU A 109 -9.51 -21.71 -3.52
CA GLU A 109 -8.45 -20.73 -3.78
C GLU A 109 -7.49 -20.54 -2.61
N LYS A 110 -7.94 -20.71 -1.37
CA LYS A 110 -7.09 -20.63 -0.16
C LYS A 110 -6.29 -19.32 -0.09
N ASP A 111 -4.95 -19.41 -0.13
CA ASP A 111 -4.05 -18.25 -0.03
C ASP A 111 -4.15 -17.33 -1.27
N ASP A 112 -4.75 -17.77 -2.35
CA ASP A 112 -5.02 -16.95 -3.54
C ASP A 112 -6.37 -16.22 -3.48
N TYR A 113 -7.26 -16.59 -2.55
CA TYR A 113 -8.54 -15.91 -2.40
C TYR A 113 -8.35 -14.42 -2.08
N GLY A 114 -9.00 -13.58 -2.85
CA GLY A 114 -8.88 -12.13 -2.84
C GLY A 114 -8.11 -11.57 -4.04
N LYS A 115 -7.28 -12.37 -4.70
CA LYS A 115 -6.59 -11.95 -5.92
C LYS A 115 -7.56 -11.76 -7.08
N SER A 116 -7.22 -10.84 -7.98
CA SER A 116 -7.98 -10.54 -9.18
C SER A 116 -7.07 -10.02 -10.30
N ASP A 117 -7.63 -9.84 -11.49
CA ASP A 117 -6.97 -9.23 -12.64
C ASP A 117 -7.44 -7.78 -12.90
N ALA A 118 -8.03 -7.11 -11.91
CA ALA A 118 -8.52 -5.74 -12.02
C ALA A 118 -7.46 -4.76 -12.57
N GLY A 119 -6.20 -4.99 -12.23
CA GLY A 119 -5.04 -4.22 -12.69
C GLY A 119 -4.59 -4.53 -14.11
N LYS A 120 -5.07 -5.63 -14.74
CA LYS A 120 -4.77 -6.03 -16.13
C LYS A 120 -3.27 -6.07 -16.47
N GLY A 121 -2.41 -6.31 -15.48
CA GLY A 121 -0.96 -6.33 -15.67
C GLY A 121 -0.34 -4.96 -15.99
N ILE A 122 -1.05 -3.85 -15.76
CA ILE A 122 -0.50 -2.50 -15.96
C ILE A 122 0.73 -2.33 -15.07
N LYS A 123 1.82 -1.82 -15.66
CA LYS A 123 3.14 -1.72 -15.01
C LYS A 123 3.27 -0.46 -14.19
N TYR A 124 3.50 -0.63 -12.91
CA TYR A 124 3.75 0.44 -11.95
C TYR A 124 5.17 0.36 -11.37
N ASN A 125 5.84 1.51 -11.28
CA ASN A 125 7.00 1.69 -10.42
C ASN A 125 6.53 2.45 -9.17
N VAL A 126 6.77 1.88 -8.00
CA VAL A 126 6.40 2.49 -6.71
C VAL A 126 7.66 2.73 -5.91
N GLU A 127 8.01 4.00 -5.74
CA GLU A 127 9.14 4.45 -4.96
C GLU A 127 8.71 4.83 -3.55
N PHE A 128 9.40 4.32 -2.55
CA PHE A 128 9.12 4.64 -1.15
C PHE A 128 10.34 4.41 -0.25
N VAL A 129 10.35 5.06 0.90
CA VAL A 129 11.47 5.20 1.85
C VAL A 129 12.55 6.11 1.30
N SER A 130 13.35 5.68 0.35
CA SER A 130 14.42 6.42 -0.35
C SER A 130 15.24 7.34 0.57
N ALA A 131 15.59 6.84 1.76
CA ALA A 131 16.37 7.57 2.74
C ALA A 131 17.86 7.60 2.35
N ASN A 132 18.56 8.68 2.70
CA ASN A 132 19.99 8.77 2.48
C ASN A 132 20.73 7.70 3.29
N PRO A 133 21.71 7.00 2.72
CA PRO A 133 22.47 5.95 3.40
C PRO A 133 23.54 6.56 4.33
N THR A 134 23.08 7.28 5.36
CA THR A 134 23.94 8.03 6.29
C THR A 134 23.53 7.87 7.75
N GLY A 135 22.67 6.90 8.05
CA GLY A 135 22.22 6.60 9.41
C GLY A 135 20.96 5.73 9.46
N ASP A 136 20.45 5.51 10.68
CA ASP A 136 19.32 4.65 10.94
C ASP A 136 17.99 5.21 10.40
N LEU A 137 17.12 4.34 9.93
CA LEU A 137 15.78 4.71 9.47
C LEU A 137 14.89 5.11 10.66
N HIS A 138 14.39 6.34 10.64
CA HIS A 138 13.55 6.90 11.70
C HIS A 138 12.04 6.67 11.46
N LEU A 139 11.20 7.15 12.39
CA LEU A 139 9.75 7.03 12.40
C LEU A 139 9.06 7.36 11.07
N GLY A 140 9.49 8.44 10.39
CA GLY A 140 8.93 8.82 9.07
C GLY A 140 9.18 7.75 8.01
N HIS A 141 10.39 7.17 8.02
CA HIS A 141 10.75 6.06 7.14
C HIS A 141 9.97 4.79 7.47
N ALA A 142 9.70 4.52 8.77
CA ALA A 142 8.85 3.40 9.19
C ALA A 142 7.44 3.49 8.60
N LYS A 143 6.82 4.69 8.64
CA LYS A 143 5.52 4.93 8.01
C LYS A 143 5.60 4.72 6.50
N GLY A 144 6.61 5.30 5.85
CA GLY A 144 6.84 5.15 4.40
C GLY A 144 7.00 3.69 3.98
N ALA A 145 7.76 2.93 4.76
CA ALA A 145 8.01 1.51 4.52
C ALA A 145 6.73 0.67 4.68
N ALA A 146 5.99 0.84 5.79
CA ALA A 146 4.77 0.08 6.05
C ALA A 146 3.66 0.40 5.03
N VAL A 147 3.45 1.68 4.71
CA VAL A 147 2.42 2.13 3.76
C VAL A 147 2.79 1.74 2.33
N GLY A 148 4.04 1.99 1.91
CA GLY A 148 4.52 1.70 0.55
C GLY A 148 4.47 0.21 0.22
N ASP A 149 5.00 -0.64 1.12
CA ASP A 149 4.93 -2.09 0.95
C ASP A 149 3.49 -2.61 0.93
N SER A 150 2.60 -2.07 1.79
CA SER A 150 1.18 -2.44 1.79
C SER A 150 0.49 -2.04 0.48
N ILE A 151 0.75 -0.85 -0.07
CA ILE A 151 0.25 -0.43 -1.39
C ILE A 151 0.71 -1.42 -2.46
N CYS A 152 2.00 -1.77 -2.49
CA CYS A 152 2.54 -2.71 -3.47
C CYS A 152 1.90 -4.10 -3.36
N ARG A 153 1.72 -4.64 -2.14
CA ARG A 153 1.05 -5.94 -1.91
C ARG A 153 -0.40 -5.92 -2.40
N ILE A 154 -1.14 -4.87 -2.06
CA ILE A 154 -2.55 -4.70 -2.45
C ILE A 154 -2.68 -4.56 -3.97
N MET A 155 -1.84 -3.73 -4.60
CA MET A 155 -1.83 -3.57 -6.06
C MET A 155 -1.46 -4.88 -6.77
N SER A 156 -0.46 -5.60 -6.28
CA SER A 156 -0.09 -6.92 -6.84
C SER A 156 -1.23 -7.93 -6.72
N ALA A 157 -1.94 -7.95 -5.58
CA ALA A 157 -3.11 -8.82 -5.39
C ALA A 157 -4.28 -8.43 -6.33
N ALA A 158 -4.40 -7.16 -6.71
CA ALA A 158 -5.37 -6.68 -7.69
C ALA A 158 -4.93 -6.91 -9.15
N GLY A 159 -3.76 -7.53 -9.40
CA GLY A 159 -3.31 -7.89 -10.74
C GLY A 159 -2.52 -6.78 -11.48
N TYR A 160 -2.00 -5.79 -10.77
CA TYR A 160 -1.01 -4.86 -11.34
C TYR A 160 0.39 -5.49 -11.34
N ASP A 161 1.20 -5.16 -12.34
CA ASP A 161 2.65 -5.49 -12.36
C ASP A 161 3.42 -4.38 -11.63
N VAL A 162 3.80 -4.65 -10.37
CA VAL A 162 4.34 -3.64 -9.46
C VAL A 162 5.81 -3.91 -9.18
N THR A 163 6.65 -2.92 -9.48
CA THR A 163 8.06 -2.89 -9.09
C THR A 163 8.26 -1.92 -7.93
N ARG A 164 8.87 -2.40 -6.85
CA ARG A 164 9.24 -1.62 -5.66
C ARG A 164 10.62 -1.04 -5.85
N GLU A 165 10.74 0.28 -5.79
CA GLU A 165 12.02 0.96 -6.02
C GLU A 165 12.46 1.77 -4.82
N TYR A 166 13.76 1.71 -4.54
CA TYR A 166 14.44 2.53 -3.56
C TYR A 166 15.48 3.39 -4.29
N TYR A 167 15.37 4.71 -4.18
CA TYR A 167 16.36 5.64 -4.70
C TYR A 167 17.48 5.87 -3.67
N ILE A 168 18.72 5.63 -4.08
CA ILE A 168 19.91 5.80 -3.25
C ILE A 168 20.56 7.12 -3.62
N ASN A 169 20.48 8.11 -2.74
CA ASN A 169 21.20 9.38 -2.90
C ASN A 169 22.68 9.18 -2.49
N ASP A 170 23.48 8.64 -3.42
CA ASP A 170 24.91 8.34 -3.21
C ASP A 170 25.86 9.33 -3.90
N ALA A 171 25.33 10.40 -4.50
CA ALA A 171 26.12 11.43 -5.20
C ALA A 171 26.32 12.73 -4.41
N GLY A 172 25.56 12.97 -3.32
CA GLY A 172 25.50 14.25 -2.62
C GLY A 172 26.59 14.51 -1.58
N ASN A 173 26.59 15.74 -1.02
CA ASN A 173 27.56 16.17 0.01
C ASN A 173 27.49 15.33 1.30
N GLN A 174 26.34 14.74 1.63
CA GLN A 174 26.19 13.89 2.81
C GLN A 174 27.09 12.65 2.71
N ILE A 175 27.19 12.06 1.53
CA ILE A 175 28.06 10.89 1.29
C ILE A 175 29.54 11.29 1.31
N TYR A 176 29.86 12.50 0.85
CA TYR A 176 31.20 13.04 1.00
C TYR A 176 31.58 13.22 2.48
N ASN A 177 30.70 13.78 3.29
CA ASN A 177 30.91 13.92 4.74
C ASN A 177 30.97 12.58 5.46
N LEU A 178 30.21 11.57 5.01
CA LEU A 178 30.32 10.20 5.50
C LEU A 178 31.72 9.64 5.22
N ALA A 179 32.24 9.80 4.00
CA ALA A 179 33.58 9.33 3.63
C ALA A 179 34.67 9.99 4.48
N LEU A 180 34.60 11.31 4.70
CA LEU A 180 35.53 12.02 5.57
C LEU A 180 35.45 11.54 7.02
N SER A 181 34.25 11.31 7.53
CA SER A 181 34.03 10.80 8.89
C SER A 181 34.59 9.41 9.08
N LEU A 182 34.39 8.53 8.10
CA LEU A 182 34.94 7.17 8.10
C LEU A 182 36.48 7.19 8.02
N TYR A 183 37.04 8.04 7.17
CA TYR A 183 38.49 8.20 7.09
C TYR A 183 39.08 8.73 8.39
N ALA A 184 38.46 9.73 9.04
CA ALA A 184 38.86 10.21 10.33
C ALA A 184 38.88 9.08 11.38
N ARG A 185 37.83 8.25 11.45
CA ARG A 185 37.74 7.11 12.35
C ARG A 185 38.71 5.97 12.00
N TYR A 186 39.00 5.80 10.72
CA TYR A 186 40.04 4.86 10.26
C TYR A 186 41.42 5.30 10.75
N ARG A 187 41.80 6.59 10.68
CA ARG A 187 43.03 7.12 11.28
C ARG A 187 43.06 6.93 12.81
N GLU A 188 41.95 7.23 13.50
CA GLU A 188 41.78 6.99 14.95
C GLU A 188 42.09 5.53 15.31
N ALA A 189 41.61 4.58 14.51
CA ALA A 189 41.85 3.15 14.73
C ALA A 189 43.33 2.74 14.65
N PHE A 190 44.18 3.54 13.99
CA PHE A 190 45.65 3.37 13.98
C PHE A 190 46.34 4.18 15.07
N GLY A 191 45.59 4.91 15.92
CA GLY A 191 46.17 5.79 16.96
C GLY A 191 46.81 7.05 16.39
N LEU A 192 46.40 7.48 15.18
CA LEU A 192 46.85 8.70 14.53
C LEU A 192 45.90 9.85 14.82
N ASP A 193 46.46 11.09 14.75
CA ASP A 193 45.65 12.29 14.84
C ASP A 193 44.58 12.32 13.74
N PHE A 194 43.35 12.71 14.11
CA PHE A 194 42.22 12.80 13.21
C PHE A 194 41.38 14.02 13.54
N GLU A 195 40.71 14.55 12.52
CA GLU A 195 39.75 15.63 12.64
C GLU A 195 38.45 15.21 11.96
N LEU A 196 37.33 15.29 12.69
CA LEU A 196 36.02 15.04 12.13
C LEU A 196 35.52 16.31 11.44
N PRO A 197 34.88 16.19 10.26
CA PRO A 197 34.25 17.35 9.63
C PRO A 197 33.15 17.92 10.53
N GLU A 198 32.91 19.24 10.44
CA GLU A 198 31.91 19.95 11.26
C GLU A 198 30.52 19.30 11.13
N ASP A 199 30.10 18.96 9.91
CA ASP A 199 28.87 18.23 9.59
C ASP A 199 29.10 16.71 9.49
N GLY A 200 30.06 16.18 10.24
CA GLY A 200 30.44 14.78 10.19
C GLY A 200 29.55 13.84 11.01
N TYR A 201 29.69 12.56 10.76
CA TYR A 201 28.96 11.50 11.46
C TYR A 201 29.77 10.97 12.64
N HIS A 202 29.18 11.05 13.85
CA HIS A 202 29.88 10.75 15.11
C HIS A 202 29.45 9.42 15.74
N GLY A 203 28.53 8.68 15.13
CA GLY A 203 27.92 7.46 15.66
C GLY A 203 28.95 6.34 15.95
N GLN A 204 28.59 5.42 16.84
CA GLN A 204 29.40 4.24 17.12
C GLN A 204 29.54 3.35 15.89
N ASP A 205 28.51 3.28 15.05
CA ASP A 205 28.49 2.58 13.78
C ASP A 205 29.60 3.02 12.84
N ILE A 206 29.87 4.32 12.75
CA ILE A 206 30.97 4.85 11.92
C ILE A 206 32.36 4.36 12.42
N LYS A 207 32.53 4.27 13.75
CA LYS A 207 33.74 3.66 14.34
C LYS A 207 33.88 2.18 14.02
N ASP A 208 32.76 1.45 14.14
CA ASP A 208 32.73 0.00 13.89
C ASP A 208 33.01 -0.31 12.41
N ILE A 209 32.48 0.50 11.50
CA ILE A 209 32.78 0.39 10.06
C ILE A 209 34.26 0.68 9.80
N ALA A 210 34.81 1.73 10.38
CA ALA A 210 36.21 2.10 10.21
C ALA A 210 37.17 1.00 10.73
N VAL A 211 36.84 0.34 11.83
CA VAL A 211 37.62 -0.81 12.34
C VAL A 211 37.57 -1.97 11.34
N LYS A 212 36.41 -2.32 10.79
CA LYS A 212 36.27 -3.35 9.76
C LYS A 212 37.08 -3.02 8.51
N ILE A 213 37.01 -1.77 8.04
CA ILE A 213 37.82 -1.32 6.90
C ILE A 213 39.32 -1.49 7.21
N LYS A 214 39.77 -1.13 8.42
CA LYS A 214 41.16 -1.35 8.84
C LYS A 214 41.54 -2.83 8.78
N GLU A 215 40.67 -3.73 9.24
CA GLU A 215 40.92 -5.19 9.20
C GLU A 215 41.00 -5.71 7.76
N GLU A 216 40.23 -5.18 6.83
CA GLU A 216 40.17 -5.63 5.43
C GLU A 216 41.35 -5.11 4.59
N VAL A 217 41.71 -3.83 4.75
CA VAL A 217 42.67 -3.17 3.84
C VAL A 217 43.98 -2.73 4.50
N GLY A 218 44.14 -2.94 5.81
CA GLY A 218 45.34 -2.52 6.55
C GLY A 218 45.54 -1.02 6.51
N ASP A 219 46.74 -0.55 6.31
CA ASP A 219 47.18 0.86 6.29
C ASP A 219 47.19 1.51 4.88
N LYS A 220 46.65 0.80 3.88
CA LYS A 220 46.70 1.19 2.46
C LYS A 220 46.30 2.62 2.17
N TYR A 221 45.26 3.12 2.84
CA TYR A 221 44.67 4.45 2.57
C TYR A 221 45.16 5.56 3.51
N LEU A 222 46.11 5.28 4.44
CA LEU A 222 46.67 6.31 5.32
C LEU A 222 47.45 7.40 4.56
N ASN A 223 48.11 7.02 3.45
CA ASN A 223 48.93 7.88 2.62
C ASN A 223 48.45 7.91 1.14
N ALA A 224 47.23 7.47 0.86
CA ALA A 224 46.64 7.52 -0.48
C ALA A 224 46.39 8.94 -0.92
N ASP A 225 46.27 9.16 -2.25
CA ASP A 225 45.80 10.43 -2.79
C ASP A 225 44.39 10.76 -2.27
N HIS A 226 44.08 12.06 -2.13
CA HIS A 226 42.80 12.51 -1.56
C HIS A 226 41.61 11.95 -2.34
N ASP A 227 41.67 12.00 -3.67
CA ASP A 227 40.53 11.57 -4.51
C ASP A 227 40.39 10.04 -4.46
N GLU A 228 41.47 9.28 -4.45
CA GLU A 228 41.47 7.81 -4.29
C GLU A 228 40.90 7.43 -2.92
N MET A 229 41.32 8.11 -1.86
CA MET A 229 40.82 7.91 -0.49
C MET A 229 39.34 8.20 -0.42
N ILE A 230 38.88 9.37 -0.89
CA ILE A 230 37.47 9.76 -0.87
C ILE A 230 36.61 8.75 -1.66
N ALA A 231 37.04 8.36 -2.87
CA ALA A 231 36.32 7.41 -3.69
C ALA A 231 36.13 6.05 -2.97
N PHE A 232 37.18 5.56 -2.31
CA PHE A 232 37.13 4.34 -1.53
C PHE A 232 36.18 4.43 -0.34
N PHE A 233 36.34 5.46 0.52
CA PHE A 233 35.50 5.58 1.72
C PHE A 233 34.03 5.93 1.40
N ARG A 234 33.76 6.65 0.32
CA ARG A 234 32.38 6.81 -0.21
C ARG A 234 31.76 5.47 -0.54
N LYS A 235 32.47 4.66 -1.34
CA LYS A 235 31.98 3.35 -1.78
C LYS A 235 31.72 2.41 -0.60
N GLU A 236 32.71 2.26 0.28
CA GLU A 236 32.57 1.33 1.42
C GLU A 236 31.55 1.86 2.45
N GLY A 237 31.55 3.16 2.75
CA GLY A 237 30.55 3.76 3.64
C GLY A 237 29.14 3.57 3.14
N THR A 238 28.86 3.90 1.87
CA THR A 238 27.56 3.68 1.26
C THR A 238 27.16 2.22 1.29
N LYS A 239 28.08 1.30 0.99
CA LYS A 239 27.83 -0.15 1.02
C LYS A 239 27.40 -0.63 2.41
N PHE A 240 28.12 -0.24 3.47
CA PHE A 240 27.79 -0.63 4.84
C PHE A 240 26.47 -0.03 5.32
N GLU A 241 26.25 1.27 5.12
CA GLU A 241 25.01 1.92 5.52
C GLU A 241 23.80 1.38 4.74
N LEU A 242 23.96 1.13 3.45
CA LEU A 242 22.90 0.52 2.64
C LEU A 242 22.58 -0.91 3.07
N GLN A 243 23.58 -1.69 3.52
CA GLN A 243 23.32 -3.03 4.06
C GLN A 243 22.53 -2.96 5.37
N LYS A 244 22.84 -2.02 6.28
CA LYS A 244 22.03 -1.78 7.50
C LYS A 244 20.59 -1.46 7.15
N ILE A 245 20.35 -0.59 6.14
CA ILE A 245 19.01 -0.24 5.67
C ILE A 245 18.29 -1.48 5.13
N LYS A 246 18.94 -2.30 4.32
CA LYS A 246 18.37 -3.54 3.80
C LYS A 246 17.99 -4.52 4.91
N ASP A 247 18.87 -4.68 5.89
CA ASP A 247 18.66 -5.61 7.00
C ASP A 247 17.47 -5.20 7.87
N ILE A 248 17.36 -3.92 8.23
CA ILE A 248 16.22 -3.41 9.03
C ILE A 248 14.91 -3.44 8.26
N LEU A 249 14.92 -3.16 6.94
CA LEU A 249 13.73 -3.27 6.11
C LEU A 249 13.30 -4.74 5.97
N ALA A 250 14.22 -5.68 5.84
CA ALA A 250 13.92 -7.12 5.83
C ALA A 250 13.31 -7.59 7.16
N GLU A 251 13.88 -7.17 8.32
CA GLU A 251 13.29 -7.41 9.63
C GLU A 251 11.87 -6.84 9.73
N PHE A 252 11.63 -5.66 9.12
CA PHE A 252 10.32 -5.01 9.03
C PHE A 252 9.40 -5.63 7.96
N ARG A 253 9.83 -6.71 7.28
CA ARG A 253 9.13 -7.43 6.19
C ARG A 253 8.86 -6.55 4.96
N VAL A 254 9.77 -5.66 4.68
CA VAL A 254 9.76 -4.77 3.51
C VAL A 254 10.96 -5.09 2.63
N HIS A 255 10.73 -5.24 1.33
CA HIS A 255 11.82 -5.41 0.37
C HIS A 255 11.59 -4.54 -0.86
N HIS A 256 12.67 -4.23 -1.56
CA HIS A 256 12.64 -3.51 -2.81
C HIS A 256 13.22 -4.39 -3.92
N ASP A 257 12.60 -4.32 -5.09
CA ASP A 257 13.01 -5.05 -6.28
C ASP A 257 14.19 -4.35 -6.96
N VAL A 258 14.20 -3.00 -6.92
CA VAL A 258 15.22 -2.16 -7.51
C VAL A 258 15.80 -1.21 -6.46
N TRP A 259 17.13 -1.17 -6.39
CA TRP A 259 17.94 -0.25 -5.60
C TRP A 259 18.69 0.66 -6.57
N PHE A 260 18.11 1.82 -6.87
CA PHE A 260 18.60 2.71 -7.92
C PHE A 260 19.60 3.71 -7.35
N SER A 261 20.85 3.71 -7.87
CA SER A 261 21.90 4.64 -7.48
C SER A 261 21.81 5.93 -8.29
N GLU A 262 21.79 7.09 -7.62
CA GLU A 262 21.85 8.40 -8.27
C GLU A 262 23.12 8.55 -9.11
N THR A 263 24.27 8.07 -8.59
CA THR A 263 25.56 8.08 -9.31
C THR A 263 25.45 7.44 -10.70
N SER A 264 24.60 6.42 -10.85
CA SER A 264 24.39 5.74 -12.13
C SER A 264 23.78 6.64 -13.23
N LEU A 265 23.10 7.74 -12.86
CA LEU A 265 22.60 8.72 -13.82
C LEU A 265 23.74 9.50 -14.48
N TYR A 266 24.79 9.80 -13.72
CA TYR A 266 25.96 10.53 -14.19
C TYR A 266 26.89 9.62 -14.98
N GLU A 267 27.23 8.45 -14.44
CA GLU A 267 28.08 7.45 -15.09
C GLU A 267 27.43 6.92 -16.38
N GLY A 268 26.13 6.69 -16.38
CA GLY A 268 25.33 6.27 -17.53
C GLY A 268 24.99 7.39 -18.51
N ASN A 269 25.50 8.60 -18.31
CA ASN A 269 25.24 9.79 -19.11
C ASN A 269 23.73 10.00 -19.40
N LYS A 270 22.88 9.95 -18.37
CA LYS A 270 21.42 10.12 -18.49
C LYS A 270 20.98 11.57 -18.33
N VAL A 271 21.74 12.38 -17.56
CA VAL A 271 21.39 13.76 -17.25
C VAL A 271 21.49 14.67 -18.49
N VAL A 272 22.61 14.61 -19.21
CA VAL A 272 22.84 15.46 -20.40
C VAL A 272 21.78 15.24 -21.49
N PRO A 273 21.48 14.00 -21.92
CA PRO A 273 20.44 13.77 -22.93
C PRO A 273 19.04 14.24 -22.50
N THR A 274 18.74 14.20 -21.19
CA THR A 274 17.47 14.71 -20.67
C THR A 274 17.36 16.23 -20.86
N ILE A 275 18.45 16.97 -20.57
CA ILE A 275 18.52 18.42 -20.80
C ILE A 275 18.39 18.72 -22.31
N GLU A 276 19.12 17.99 -23.15
CA GLU A 276 19.07 18.20 -24.60
C GLU A 276 17.66 17.94 -25.17
N LYS A 277 16.93 16.91 -24.68
CA LYS A 277 15.51 16.72 -25.04
C LYS A 277 14.63 17.93 -24.71
N LEU A 278 14.83 18.57 -23.55
CA LEU A 278 14.09 19.78 -23.18
C LEU A 278 14.47 20.98 -24.05
N LYS A 279 15.76 21.14 -24.42
CA LYS A 279 16.24 22.18 -25.34
C LYS A 279 15.68 21.99 -26.75
N GLU A 280 15.77 20.78 -27.30
CA GLU A 280 15.26 20.47 -28.66
C GLU A 280 13.76 20.75 -28.78
N LYS A 281 13.00 20.55 -27.71
CA LYS A 281 11.57 20.88 -27.66
C LYS A 281 11.29 22.38 -27.42
N GLY A 282 12.33 23.22 -27.18
CA GLY A 282 12.19 24.64 -26.97
C GLY A 282 11.72 25.05 -25.56
N PHE A 283 11.75 24.15 -24.59
CA PHE A 283 11.28 24.36 -23.22
C PHE A 283 12.37 24.85 -22.26
N THR A 284 13.48 25.35 -22.78
CA THR A 284 14.55 25.95 -21.98
C THR A 284 14.93 27.33 -22.52
N TYR A 285 15.57 28.15 -21.68
CA TYR A 285 16.19 29.41 -22.07
C TYR A 285 17.37 29.71 -21.16
N GLU A 286 18.26 30.58 -21.62
CA GLU A 286 19.40 31.06 -20.84
C GLU A 286 19.11 32.43 -20.23
N GLN A 287 19.39 32.61 -18.96
CA GLN A 287 19.30 33.87 -18.25
C GLN A 287 20.37 33.93 -17.15
N ASP A 288 21.10 35.05 -17.06
CA ASP A 288 22.13 35.31 -16.06
C ASP A 288 23.21 34.21 -15.97
N GLY A 289 23.57 33.62 -17.12
CA GLY A 289 24.54 32.54 -17.22
C GLY A 289 24.03 31.17 -16.73
N ALA A 290 22.76 31.05 -16.39
CA ALA A 290 22.10 29.80 -15.99
C ALA A 290 21.14 29.30 -17.06
N LEU A 291 20.96 27.98 -17.14
CA LEU A 291 19.94 27.34 -17.98
C LEU A 291 18.66 27.12 -17.19
N TRP A 292 17.55 27.64 -17.71
CA TRP A 292 16.24 27.60 -17.11
C TRP A 292 15.28 26.69 -17.87
N PHE A 293 14.41 26.01 -17.16
CA PHE A 293 13.27 25.24 -17.66
C PHE A 293 11.99 26.07 -17.54
N LYS A 294 11.24 26.20 -18.64
CA LYS A 294 9.96 26.93 -18.73
C LYS A 294 8.82 26.11 -18.08
N SER A 295 8.95 25.79 -16.82
CA SER A 295 7.99 24.91 -16.13
C SER A 295 6.62 25.56 -15.96
N THR A 296 6.53 26.90 -16.01
CA THR A 296 5.26 27.64 -15.97
C THR A 296 4.35 27.34 -17.16
N GLU A 297 4.92 27.00 -18.33
CA GLU A 297 4.12 26.57 -19.51
C GLU A 297 3.34 25.27 -19.25
N PHE A 298 3.71 24.52 -18.20
CA PHE A 298 3.11 23.23 -17.81
C PHE A 298 2.44 23.26 -16.42
N GLY A 299 2.18 24.46 -15.87
CA GLY A 299 1.41 24.61 -14.65
C GLY A 299 2.22 24.65 -13.33
N ASP A 300 3.55 24.82 -13.41
CA ASP A 300 4.36 25.16 -12.21
C ASP A 300 4.17 26.63 -11.83
N ASP A 301 4.49 27.01 -10.59
CA ASP A 301 4.32 28.38 -10.08
C ASP A 301 5.39 29.36 -10.60
N LYS A 302 6.57 28.85 -11.00
CA LYS A 302 7.67 29.61 -11.60
C LYS A 302 8.60 28.72 -12.39
N ASP A 303 9.35 29.32 -13.32
CA ASP A 303 10.41 28.64 -14.06
C ASP A 303 11.54 28.18 -13.14
N ARG A 304 12.22 27.11 -13.51
CA ARG A 304 13.22 26.45 -12.68
C ARG A 304 14.59 26.41 -13.33
N VAL A 305 15.62 26.69 -12.51
CA VAL A 305 17.01 26.53 -12.96
C VAL A 305 17.34 25.03 -13.06
N LEU A 306 17.90 24.62 -14.19
CA LEU A 306 18.47 23.29 -14.41
C LEU A 306 19.98 23.28 -14.18
N ILE A 307 20.69 24.24 -14.81
CA ILE A 307 22.14 24.41 -14.68
C ILE A 307 22.39 25.81 -14.13
N LYS A 308 23.14 25.89 -13.03
CA LYS A 308 23.52 27.17 -12.43
C LYS A 308 24.60 27.88 -13.27
N SER A 309 24.86 29.16 -12.95
CA SER A 309 25.89 29.94 -13.61
C SER A 309 27.32 29.40 -13.43
N ASP A 310 27.56 28.59 -12.42
CA ASP A 310 28.84 27.89 -12.19
C ASP A 310 28.96 26.55 -12.96
N GLY A 311 27.93 26.21 -13.77
CA GLY A 311 27.87 24.96 -14.53
C GLY A 311 27.38 23.75 -13.73
N SER A 312 27.09 23.87 -12.44
CA SER A 312 26.58 22.77 -11.64
C SER A 312 25.07 22.56 -11.84
N TYR A 313 24.63 21.29 -11.75
CA TYR A 313 23.21 20.97 -11.81
C TYR A 313 22.50 21.39 -10.51
N THR A 314 21.22 21.76 -10.63
CA THR A 314 20.31 21.81 -9.47
C THR A 314 19.81 20.40 -9.15
N TYR A 315 19.22 20.20 -7.96
CA TYR A 315 18.61 18.91 -7.59
C TYR A 315 17.48 18.46 -8.55
N LEU A 316 16.79 19.41 -9.17
CA LEU A 316 15.72 19.13 -10.12
C LEU A 316 16.21 18.38 -11.36
N THR A 317 17.43 18.65 -11.81
CA THR A 317 17.94 18.11 -13.06
C THR A 317 18.16 16.59 -13.05
N PRO A 318 18.88 16.01 -12.06
CA PRO A 318 18.96 14.57 -11.93
C PRO A 318 17.60 13.93 -11.63
N ASP A 319 16.71 14.61 -10.89
CA ASP A 319 15.36 14.10 -10.62
C ASP A 319 14.53 13.94 -11.91
N ILE A 320 14.61 14.91 -12.84
CA ILE A 320 13.95 14.80 -14.15
C ILE A 320 14.53 13.62 -14.93
N ALA A 321 15.86 13.46 -14.95
CA ALA A 321 16.53 12.37 -15.63
C ALA A 321 16.17 10.99 -15.04
N TYR A 322 16.00 10.94 -13.73
CA TYR A 322 15.58 9.74 -13.04
C TYR A 322 14.14 9.32 -13.38
N HIS A 323 13.19 10.25 -13.36
CA HIS A 323 11.81 9.95 -13.75
C HIS A 323 11.70 9.55 -15.24
N LEU A 324 12.45 10.22 -16.11
CA LEU A 324 12.56 9.80 -17.51
C LEU A 324 13.12 8.37 -17.61
N ASN A 325 14.15 8.05 -16.82
CA ASN A 325 14.71 6.69 -16.79
C ASN A 325 13.68 5.65 -16.34
N LYS A 326 12.81 5.94 -15.36
CA LYS A 326 11.71 5.05 -14.98
C LYS A 326 10.78 4.80 -16.18
N LEU A 327 10.34 5.84 -16.87
CA LEU A 327 9.48 5.73 -18.05
C LEU A 327 10.17 4.98 -19.21
N ASP A 328 11.45 5.24 -19.45
CA ASP A 328 12.26 4.54 -20.47
C ASP A 328 12.45 3.04 -20.16
N ARG A 329 12.36 2.62 -18.88
CA ARG A 329 12.31 1.21 -18.47
C ARG A 329 10.97 0.53 -18.74
N GLY A 330 9.97 1.28 -19.25
CA GLY A 330 8.68 0.75 -19.68
C GLY A 330 7.60 0.69 -18.61
N TYR A 331 7.75 1.42 -17.51
CA TYR A 331 6.65 1.61 -16.56
C TYR A 331 5.60 2.55 -17.12
N GLU A 332 4.33 2.16 -17.04
CA GLU A 332 3.21 2.95 -17.55
C GLU A 332 2.82 4.04 -16.54
N TYR A 333 2.97 3.76 -15.25
CA TYR A 333 2.70 4.69 -14.16
C TYR A 333 3.81 4.67 -13.12
N LEU A 334 4.09 5.84 -12.58
CA LEU A 334 5.03 6.06 -11.49
C LEU A 334 4.27 6.52 -10.25
N VAL A 335 4.65 6.02 -9.10
CA VAL A 335 4.12 6.44 -7.80
C VAL A 335 5.29 6.72 -6.88
N ASP A 336 5.41 7.96 -6.39
CA ASP A 336 6.42 8.35 -5.42
C ASP A 336 5.74 8.67 -4.08
N LEU A 337 6.13 8.01 -3.00
CA LEU A 337 5.68 8.29 -1.66
C LEU A 337 6.67 9.22 -0.97
N LEU A 338 6.31 10.49 -0.82
CA LEU A 338 7.18 11.53 -0.30
C LEU A 338 6.69 12.11 1.04
N GLY A 339 7.60 12.65 1.84
CA GLY A 339 7.27 13.36 3.08
C GLY A 339 6.52 14.67 2.83
N ALA A 340 5.90 15.21 3.88
CA ALA A 340 5.04 16.40 3.80
C ALA A 340 5.79 17.69 3.38
N ASP A 341 7.10 17.71 3.49
CA ASP A 341 7.97 18.81 3.05
C ASP A 341 8.12 18.92 1.52
N HIS A 342 7.67 17.91 0.77
CA HIS A 342 7.79 17.85 -0.69
C HIS A 342 6.57 18.37 -1.48
N HIS A 343 5.60 19.06 -0.86
CA HIS A 343 4.41 19.56 -1.57
C HIS A 343 4.73 20.41 -2.81
N GLY A 344 5.74 21.30 -2.72
CA GLY A 344 6.16 22.14 -3.84
C GLY A 344 6.85 21.39 -4.99
N TYR A 345 7.18 20.12 -4.78
CA TYR A 345 7.83 19.25 -5.75
C TYR A 345 6.85 18.72 -6.82
N ILE A 346 5.59 18.52 -6.45
CA ILE A 346 4.57 17.85 -7.29
C ILE A 346 4.42 18.55 -8.64
N ASN A 347 4.10 19.85 -8.65
CA ASN A 347 3.80 20.58 -9.88
C ASN A 347 5.03 20.67 -10.79
N ARG A 348 6.23 20.93 -10.22
CA ARG A 348 7.45 21.03 -11.03
C ARG A 348 7.84 19.72 -11.69
N MET A 349 7.65 18.58 -11.02
CA MET A 349 7.97 17.28 -11.61
C MET A 349 6.93 16.88 -12.67
N LYS A 350 5.65 17.10 -12.41
CA LYS A 350 4.59 16.90 -13.41
C LYS A 350 4.81 17.78 -14.65
N ALA A 351 5.22 19.03 -14.48
CA ALA A 351 5.60 19.93 -15.58
C ALA A 351 6.76 19.33 -16.40
N ALA A 352 7.79 18.79 -15.75
CA ALA A 352 8.92 18.18 -16.43
C ALA A 352 8.52 16.95 -17.27
N ILE A 353 7.67 16.07 -16.70
CA ILE A 353 7.15 14.89 -17.41
C ILE A 353 6.33 15.29 -18.64
N GLN A 354 5.48 16.31 -18.52
CA GLN A 354 4.73 16.84 -19.66
C GLN A 354 5.63 17.44 -20.74
N ALA A 355 6.63 18.23 -20.35
CA ALA A 355 7.60 18.81 -21.28
C ALA A 355 8.38 17.72 -22.05
N LEU A 356 8.66 16.59 -21.40
CA LEU A 356 9.29 15.44 -22.03
C LEU A 356 8.35 14.68 -23.01
N GLY A 357 7.05 14.96 -22.98
CA GLY A 357 6.06 14.39 -23.91
C GLY A 357 5.21 13.26 -23.34
N TYR A 358 5.24 13.07 -22.02
CA TYR A 358 4.41 12.10 -21.32
C TYR A 358 3.17 12.77 -20.71
N ASN A 359 2.16 11.97 -20.34
CA ASN A 359 0.99 12.50 -19.63
C ASN A 359 1.35 12.70 -18.14
N SER A 360 1.00 13.86 -17.56
CA SER A 360 1.21 14.17 -16.14
C SER A 360 0.53 13.16 -15.20
N ASP A 361 -0.53 12.48 -15.65
CA ASP A 361 -1.24 11.48 -14.87
C ASP A 361 -0.46 10.16 -14.73
N GLN A 362 0.60 9.98 -15.54
CA GLN A 362 1.52 8.85 -15.39
C GLN A 362 2.39 8.98 -14.14
N LEU A 363 2.53 10.19 -13.57
CA LEU A 363 3.23 10.42 -12.31
C LEU A 363 2.24 10.77 -11.19
N ASN A 364 2.16 9.92 -10.20
CA ASN A 364 1.40 10.12 -8.97
C ASN A 364 2.38 10.36 -7.82
N ILE A 365 2.18 11.43 -7.07
CA ILE A 365 2.99 11.74 -5.89
C ILE A 365 2.06 11.75 -4.68
N ASP A 366 2.22 10.76 -3.82
CA ASP A 366 1.41 10.59 -2.62
C ASP A 366 2.17 11.12 -1.40
N ILE A 367 1.60 12.11 -0.73
CA ILE A 367 2.25 12.77 0.42
C ILE A 367 1.94 12.03 1.72
N LEU A 368 3.00 11.61 2.41
CA LEU A 368 2.93 11.02 3.74
C LEU A 368 2.96 12.11 4.81
N GLN A 369 1.86 12.28 5.52
CA GLN A 369 1.78 13.24 6.62
C GLN A 369 2.55 12.77 7.86
N MET A 370 2.95 13.75 8.68
CA MET A 370 3.73 13.52 9.90
C MET A 370 2.97 12.68 10.93
N VAL A 371 3.73 11.90 11.69
CA VAL A 371 3.24 11.09 12.82
C VAL A 371 3.90 11.60 14.09
N ARG A 372 3.11 11.78 15.15
CA ARG A 372 3.61 12.02 16.50
C ARG A 372 3.48 10.75 17.31
N MET A 373 4.53 10.39 18.03
CA MET A 373 4.48 9.27 18.96
C MET A 373 3.90 9.73 20.28
N MET A 374 2.94 8.98 20.81
CA MET A 374 2.29 9.24 22.09
C MET A 374 2.48 8.03 23.01
N GLU A 375 2.81 8.26 24.27
CA GLU A 375 2.84 7.22 25.30
C GLU A 375 2.25 7.79 26.60
N ASN A 376 1.25 7.12 27.15
CA ASN A 376 0.51 7.55 28.34
C ASN A 376 -0.08 8.99 28.22
N GLY A 377 -0.49 9.38 27.01
CA GLY A 377 -1.05 10.70 26.71
C GLY A 377 -0.02 11.82 26.51
N GLU A 378 1.28 11.51 26.58
CA GLU A 378 2.34 12.47 26.36
C GLU A 378 3.10 12.23 25.05
N VAL A 379 3.63 13.31 24.45
CA VAL A 379 4.42 13.23 23.21
C VAL A 379 5.81 12.69 23.51
N VAL A 380 6.18 11.60 22.83
CA VAL A 380 7.53 11.01 22.87
C VAL A 380 8.33 11.51 21.66
N LYS A 381 9.37 12.28 21.87
CA LYS A 381 10.21 12.87 20.80
C LYS A 381 11.48 12.06 20.53
N MET A 382 11.97 11.34 21.51
CA MET A 382 13.25 10.62 21.46
C MET A 382 13.11 9.20 21.96
N SER A 383 13.93 8.30 21.40
CA SER A 383 14.07 6.94 21.90
C SER A 383 14.58 6.96 23.35
N LYS A 384 13.91 6.23 24.23
CA LYS A 384 14.33 6.06 25.64
C LYS A 384 15.68 5.34 25.75
N ARG A 385 16.03 4.54 24.74
CA ARG A 385 17.24 3.72 24.70
C ARG A 385 18.46 4.50 24.25
N THR A 386 18.33 5.35 23.24
CA THR A 386 19.46 6.02 22.58
C THR A 386 19.51 7.52 22.83
N GLY A 387 18.42 8.14 23.26
CA GLY A 387 18.30 9.60 23.39
C GLY A 387 18.22 10.34 22.05
N ASN A 388 18.16 9.60 20.92
CA ASN A 388 18.07 10.13 19.56
C ASN A 388 16.63 10.02 19.02
N ALA A 389 16.42 10.37 17.76
CA ALA A 389 15.13 10.14 17.08
C ALA A 389 14.73 8.66 17.13
N ILE A 390 13.42 8.40 17.28
CA ILE A 390 12.88 7.02 17.30
C ILE A 390 13.12 6.37 15.95
N THR A 391 13.76 5.20 15.94
CA THR A 391 14.09 4.41 14.75
C THR A 391 13.06 3.30 14.49
N ILE A 392 13.11 2.69 13.29
CA ILE A 392 12.34 1.47 12.99
C ILE A 392 12.70 0.37 13.99
N LYS A 393 13.98 0.23 14.32
CA LYS A 393 14.45 -0.78 15.27
C LYS A 393 13.88 -0.59 16.67
N ASP A 394 13.82 0.66 17.16
CA ASP A 394 13.18 0.95 18.44
C ASP A 394 11.70 0.53 18.47
N LEU A 395 10.96 0.76 17.36
CA LEU A 395 9.56 0.36 17.26
C LEU A 395 9.39 -1.17 17.21
N ILE A 396 10.21 -1.85 16.44
CA ILE A 396 10.19 -3.33 16.37
C ILE A 396 10.48 -3.95 17.74
N ASP A 397 11.49 -3.44 18.43
CA ASP A 397 11.89 -3.93 19.76
C ASP A 397 10.82 -3.65 20.84
N ASP A 398 10.08 -2.54 20.71
CA ASP A 398 9.13 -2.07 21.72
C ASP A 398 7.72 -2.67 21.57
N ILE A 399 7.22 -2.74 20.33
CA ILE A 399 5.84 -3.17 20.02
C ILE A 399 5.73 -4.29 18.98
N GLY A 400 6.84 -4.69 18.38
CA GLY A 400 6.88 -5.71 17.34
C GLY A 400 6.52 -5.20 15.94
N VAL A 401 6.85 -6.01 14.93
CA VAL A 401 6.60 -5.70 13.51
C VAL A 401 5.11 -5.56 13.21
N ASP A 402 4.29 -6.48 13.69
CA ASP A 402 2.85 -6.54 13.40
C ASP A 402 2.10 -5.29 13.86
N ALA A 403 2.31 -4.89 15.12
CA ALA A 403 1.66 -3.69 15.65
C ALA A 403 2.15 -2.45 14.91
N THR A 404 3.46 -2.32 14.68
CA THR A 404 4.03 -1.17 13.96
C THR A 404 3.42 -1.04 12.57
N ARG A 405 3.41 -2.12 11.78
CA ARG A 405 2.85 -2.12 10.43
C ARG A 405 1.35 -1.84 10.40
N TYR A 406 0.60 -2.51 11.28
CA TYR A 406 -0.85 -2.34 11.34
C TYR A 406 -1.26 -0.90 11.63
N PHE A 407 -0.67 -0.29 12.67
CA PHE A 407 -1.02 1.07 13.08
C PHE A 407 -0.71 2.11 12.00
N PHE A 408 0.38 1.93 11.22
CA PHE A 408 0.66 2.79 10.07
C PHE A 408 -0.30 2.54 8.91
N ALA A 409 -0.62 1.29 8.60
CA ALA A 409 -1.54 0.94 7.52
C ALA A 409 -2.99 1.36 7.80
N ALA A 410 -3.42 1.38 9.08
CA ALA A 410 -4.79 1.66 9.50
C ALA A 410 -5.23 3.12 9.36
N LYS A 411 -4.31 4.03 8.98
CA LYS A 411 -4.61 5.46 8.80
C LYS A 411 -4.32 5.88 7.36
N ALA A 412 -5.12 6.82 6.86
CA ALA A 412 -4.86 7.38 5.54
C ALA A 412 -3.48 8.06 5.52
N ALA A 413 -2.72 7.82 4.46
CA ALA A 413 -1.33 8.27 4.34
C ALA A 413 -1.18 9.80 4.48
N ASN A 414 -2.15 10.54 3.92
CA ASN A 414 -2.20 12.00 3.88
C ASN A 414 -2.82 12.66 5.13
N THR A 415 -3.09 11.89 6.19
CA THR A 415 -3.66 12.41 7.43
C THR A 415 -2.60 12.41 8.53
N PRO A 416 -2.32 13.56 9.18
CA PRO A 416 -1.53 13.58 10.40
C PRO A 416 -2.24 12.80 11.50
N TYR A 417 -1.51 12.01 12.28
CA TYR A 417 -2.11 11.31 13.41
C TYR A 417 -1.11 11.05 14.54
N ASP A 418 -1.68 10.77 15.72
CA ASP A 418 -0.94 10.39 16.89
C ASP A 418 -0.86 8.86 16.98
N PHE A 419 0.34 8.31 16.95
CA PHE A 419 0.60 6.89 17.12
C PHE A 419 0.67 6.59 18.61
N ASP A 420 -0.33 5.90 19.14
CA ASP A 420 -0.43 5.56 20.56
C ASP A 420 0.34 4.26 20.88
N LEU A 421 1.55 4.43 21.44
CA LEU A 421 2.38 3.31 21.89
C LEU A 421 1.73 2.52 23.04
N THR A 422 0.98 3.20 23.92
CA THR A 422 0.30 2.54 25.03
C THR A 422 -0.74 1.56 24.53
N LEU A 423 -1.55 2.01 23.55
CA LEU A 423 -2.53 1.16 22.88
C LEU A 423 -1.84 0.03 22.11
N ALA A 424 -0.79 0.33 21.35
CA ALA A 424 -0.07 -0.65 20.52
C ALA A 424 0.57 -1.78 21.37
N LYS A 425 0.98 -1.49 22.61
CA LYS A 425 1.51 -2.47 23.57
C LYS A 425 0.43 -3.30 24.26
N SER A 426 -0.82 -2.83 24.27
CA SER A 426 -1.87 -3.48 25.05
C SER A 426 -2.30 -4.82 24.44
N LYS A 427 -2.52 -5.83 25.30
CA LYS A 427 -3.10 -7.12 24.94
C LYS A 427 -4.59 -7.12 25.27
N SER A 428 -5.34 -6.23 24.64
CA SER A 428 -6.77 -6.04 24.89
C SER A 428 -7.54 -5.91 23.58
N ASN A 429 -8.85 -6.03 23.66
CA ASN A 429 -9.74 -5.85 22.49
C ASN A 429 -9.75 -4.43 21.94
N ASP A 430 -9.23 -3.45 22.67
CA ASP A 430 -9.10 -2.07 22.18
C ASP A 430 -7.94 -1.93 21.19
N ASN A 431 -6.92 -2.82 21.29
CA ASN A 431 -5.82 -2.87 20.34
C ASN A 431 -6.28 -3.59 19.05
N PRO A 432 -6.39 -2.89 17.93
CA PRO A 432 -6.97 -3.44 16.70
C PRO A 432 -6.18 -4.61 16.11
N VAL A 433 -4.85 -4.61 16.24
CA VAL A 433 -4.04 -5.73 15.73
C VAL A 433 -4.21 -6.96 16.62
N TYR A 434 -4.18 -6.78 17.94
CA TYR A 434 -4.44 -7.87 18.88
C TYR A 434 -5.81 -8.48 18.66
N TYR A 435 -6.85 -7.65 18.51
CA TYR A 435 -8.22 -8.08 18.26
C TYR A 435 -8.36 -8.95 16.99
N ALA A 436 -7.74 -8.52 15.89
CA ALA A 436 -7.76 -9.27 14.64
C ALA A 436 -6.97 -10.59 14.73
N GLN A 437 -5.77 -10.56 15.33
CA GLN A 437 -4.95 -11.76 15.52
C GLN A 437 -5.60 -12.76 16.49
N TYR A 438 -6.24 -12.26 17.54
CA TYR A 438 -7.02 -13.11 18.46
C TYR A 438 -8.20 -13.79 17.75
N ALA A 439 -8.91 -13.09 16.85
CA ALA A 439 -9.96 -13.70 16.06
C ALA A 439 -9.41 -14.86 15.21
N HIS A 440 -8.26 -14.68 14.55
CA HIS A 440 -7.60 -15.73 13.76
C HIS A 440 -7.19 -16.93 14.63
N ALA A 441 -6.50 -16.69 15.75
CA ALA A 441 -6.09 -17.75 16.67
C ALA A 441 -7.29 -18.53 17.25
N ARG A 442 -8.41 -17.83 17.52
CA ARG A 442 -9.67 -18.45 17.96
C ARG A 442 -10.25 -19.38 16.91
N MET A 443 -10.31 -18.94 15.64
CA MET A 443 -10.75 -19.79 14.53
C MET A 443 -9.88 -21.03 14.40
N CYS A 444 -8.56 -20.90 14.48
CA CYS A 444 -7.64 -22.04 14.49
C CYS A 444 -7.91 -23.01 15.68
N SER A 445 -8.27 -22.48 16.85
CA SER A 445 -8.64 -23.30 18.01
C SER A 445 -9.93 -24.10 17.78
N ILE A 446 -10.96 -23.45 17.18
CA ILE A 446 -12.23 -24.11 16.83
C ILE A 446 -11.99 -25.26 15.84
N LEU A 447 -11.17 -25.05 14.81
CA LEU A 447 -10.83 -26.09 13.84
C LEU A 447 -10.09 -27.28 14.47
N ARG A 448 -9.19 -27.04 15.43
CA ARG A 448 -8.53 -28.11 16.18
C ARG A 448 -9.52 -28.88 17.04
N GLN A 449 -10.42 -28.19 17.75
CA GLN A 449 -11.46 -28.83 18.56
C GLN A 449 -12.44 -29.66 17.72
N ALA A 450 -12.81 -29.18 16.53
CA ALA A 450 -13.65 -29.92 15.60
C ALA A 450 -12.98 -31.25 15.20
N LYS A 451 -11.69 -31.21 14.86
CA LYS A 451 -10.91 -32.40 14.52
C LYS A 451 -10.84 -33.41 15.68
N GLU A 452 -10.71 -32.95 16.93
CA GLU A 452 -10.72 -33.78 18.14
C GLU A 452 -12.08 -34.42 18.39
N ASN A 453 -13.16 -33.89 17.82
CA ASN A 453 -14.53 -34.41 17.93
C ASN A 453 -15.01 -35.08 16.63
N ASP A 454 -14.11 -35.40 15.69
CA ASP A 454 -14.40 -36.03 14.41
C ASP A 454 -15.43 -35.28 13.54
N ILE A 455 -15.53 -33.95 13.71
CA ILE A 455 -16.38 -33.04 12.91
C ILE A 455 -15.55 -32.52 11.72
N THR A 456 -16.01 -32.76 10.51
CA THR A 456 -15.38 -32.32 9.26
C THR A 456 -16.16 -31.17 8.63
N ILE A 457 -15.58 -30.51 7.65
CA ILE A 457 -16.24 -29.46 6.87
C ILE A 457 -17.23 -30.07 5.90
N ALA A 458 -18.45 -29.53 5.83
CA ALA A 458 -19.47 -29.92 4.87
C ALA A 458 -19.15 -29.44 3.44
N ASP A 459 -19.77 -30.07 2.44
CA ASP A 459 -19.71 -29.67 1.02
C ASP A 459 -21.01 -28.98 0.52
N HIS A 460 -21.98 -28.82 1.40
CA HIS A 460 -23.27 -28.15 1.20
C HIS A 460 -23.62 -27.26 2.38
N PHE A 461 -24.47 -26.21 2.20
CA PHE A 461 -24.56 -25.09 3.14
C PHE A 461 -25.99 -24.55 3.35
N GLU A 462 -27.02 -25.37 3.15
CA GLU A 462 -28.43 -24.98 3.19
C GLU A 462 -28.91 -24.59 4.61
N LEU A 463 -28.22 -25.11 5.65
CA LEU A 463 -28.55 -24.83 7.05
C LEU A 463 -27.97 -23.49 7.55
N LEU A 464 -27.11 -22.85 6.78
CA LEU A 464 -26.59 -21.51 7.11
C LEU A 464 -27.67 -20.47 6.80
N VAL A 465 -28.52 -20.18 7.77
CA VAL A 465 -29.67 -19.28 7.62
C VAL A 465 -29.71 -18.16 8.65
N ASN A 466 -28.84 -18.21 9.66
CA ASN A 466 -28.79 -17.19 10.70
C ASN A 466 -28.26 -15.87 10.12
N ASP A 467 -28.82 -14.77 10.58
CA ASP A 467 -28.41 -13.42 10.16
C ASP A 467 -26.92 -13.13 10.34
N LYS A 468 -26.29 -13.69 11.37
CA LYS A 468 -24.86 -13.50 11.63
C LYS A 468 -24.00 -14.28 10.65
N GLU A 469 -24.45 -15.49 10.25
CA GLU A 469 -23.83 -16.31 9.21
C GLU A 469 -23.87 -15.58 7.86
N MET A 470 -25.04 -15.06 7.50
CA MET A 470 -25.22 -14.33 6.24
C MET A 470 -24.45 -13.02 6.19
N ALA A 471 -24.37 -12.28 7.30
CA ALA A 471 -23.57 -11.05 7.38
C ALA A 471 -22.08 -11.31 7.20
N LEU A 472 -21.59 -12.43 7.74
CA LEU A 472 -20.20 -12.85 7.60
C LEU A 472 -19.88 -13.26 6.15
N LEU A 473 -20.74 -14.06 5.53
CA LEU A 473 -20.62 -14.49 4.13
C LEU A 473 -20.60 -13.30 3.15
N LYS A 474 -21.50 -12.34 3.34
CA LYS A 474 -21.52 -11.12 2.52
C LYS A 474 -20.21 -10.34 2.63
N HIS A 475 -19.69 -10.17 3.85
CA HIS A 475 -18.45 -9.45 4.03
C HIS A 475 -17.24 -10.18 3.43
N ILE A 476 -17.20 -11.51 3.52
CA ILE A 476 -16.19 -12.34 2.85
C ILE A 476 -16.27 -12.12 1.33
N ASN A 477 -17.47 -12.14 0.75
CA ASN A 477 -17.67 -11.97 -0.68
C ASN A 477 -17.19 -10.62 -1.22
N GLU A 478 -17.19 -9.55 -0.40
CA GLU A 478 -16.70 -8.22 -0.78
C GLU A 478 -15.17 -8.08 -0.79
N PHE A 479 -14.43 -9.08 -0.34
CA PHE A 479 -12.98 -8.96 -0.16
C PHE A 479 -12.23 -8.57 -1.44
N ARG A 480 -12.58 -9.17 -2.61
CA ARG A 480 -11.97 -8.81 -3.89
C ARG A 480 -12.24 -7.38 -4.31
N ASN A 481 -13.48 -6.89 -4.13
CA ASN A 481 -13.84 -5.52 -4.42
C ASN A 481 -13.06 -4.54 -3.53
N GLU A 482 -12.92 -4.86 -2.24
CA GLU A 482 -12.17 -4.03 -1.30
C GLU A 482 -10.68 -3.95 -1.68
N ILE A 483 -10.08 -5.07 -2.14
CA ILE A 483 -8.70 -5.09 -2.65
C ILE A 483 -8.58 -4.22 -3.91
N ALA A 484 -9.47 -4.40 -4.88
CA ALA A 484 -9.44 -3.63 -6.13
C ALA A 484 -9.61 -2.13 -5.89
N ASP A 485 -10.53 -1.73 -5.01
CA ASP A 485 -10.76 -0.33 -4.64
C ASP A 485 -9.62 0.26 -3.83
N SER A 486 -9.03 -0.54 -2.91
CA SER A 486 -7.85 -0.15 -2.15
C SER A 486 -6.63 0.03 -3.05
N ALA A 487 -6.44 -0.85 -4.03
CA ALA A 487 -5.37 -0.76 -5.03
C ALA A 487 -5.51 0.50 -5.89
N LYS A 488 -6.70 0.73 -6.47
CA LYS A 488 -6.99 1.88 -7.33
C LYS A 488 -6.76 3.21 -6.61
N SER A 489 -7.14 3.29 -5.32
CA SER A 489 -6.98 4.50 -4.51
C SER A 489 -5.67 4.53 -3.71
N ARG A 490 -4.83 3.51 -3.79
CA ARG A 490 -3.60 3.34 -3.00
C ARG A 490 -3.82 3.57 -1.50
N SER A 491 -4.86 2.93 -0.95
CA SER A 491 -5.41 3.23 0.38
C SER A 491 -5.39 2.01 1.31
N PRO A 492 -4.24 1.62 1.89
CA PRO A 492 -4.14 0.43 2.76
C PRO A 492 -5.08 0.44 3.96
N HIS A 493 -5.49 1.62 4.44
CA HIS A 493 -6.42 1.75 5.56
C HIS A 493 -7.81 1.14 5.28
N LYS A 494 -8.21 1.00 4.01
CA LYS A 494 -9.43 0.27 3.65
C LYS A 494 -9.32 -1.20 4.01
N ILE A 495 -8.18 -1.83 3.73
CA ILE A 495 -7.91 -3.23 4.12
C ILE A 495 -7.89 -3.38 5.64
N ALA A 496 -7.25 -2.44 6.37
CA ALA A 496 -7.28 -2.46 7.83
C ALA A 496 -8.71 -2.36 8.40
N ASN A 497 -9.55 -1.51 7.80
CA ASN A 497 -10.98 -1.40 8.17
C ASN A 497 -11.74 -2.69 7.86
N TYR A 498 -11.47 -3.31 6.70
CA TYR A 498 -12.05 -4.58 6.31
C TYR A 498 -11.70 -5.69 7.33
N ILE A 499 -10.43 -5.78 7.75
CA ILE A 499 -9.94 -6.70 8.79
C ILE A 499 -10.72 -6.53 10.09
N GLN A 500 -10.87 -5.28 10.58
CA GLN A 500 -11.61 -5.00 11.80
C GLN A 500 -13.07 -5.44 11.71
N ARG A 501 -13.70 -5.14 10.58
CA ARG A 501 -15.10 -5.52 10.37
C ARG A 501 -15.27 -7.02 10.29
N LEU A 502 -14.37 -7.73 9.61
CA LEU A 502 -14.37 -9.20 9.53
C LEU A 502 -14.25 -9.83 10.91
N ALA A 503 -13.30 -9.36 11.72
CA ALA A 503 -13.11 -9.84 13.09
C ALA A 503 -14.35 -9.56 13.97
N GLN A 504 -14.96 -8.39 13.88
CA GLN A 504 -16.20 -8.04 14.61
C GLN A 504 -17.36 -8.97 14.21
N LEU A 505 -17.55 -9.21 12.92
CA LEU A 505 -18.59 -10.10 12.42
C LEU A 505 -18.38 -11.54 12.87
N PHE A 506 -17.13 -12.01 12.85
CA PHE A 506 -16.78 -13.34 13.38
C PHE A 506 -17.09 -13.44 14.87
N HIS A 507 -16.69 -12.49 15.70
CA HIS A 507 -17.01 -12.53 17.13
C HIS A 507 -18.51 -12.48 17.39
N SER A 508 -19.28 -11.69 16.64
CA SER A 508 -20.73 -11.67 16.73
C SER A 508 -21.37 -12.99 16.35
N PHE A 509 -20.90 -13.62 15.27
CA PHE A 509 -21.31 -14.96 14.86
C PHE A 509 -21.00 -16.00 15.94
N TYR A 510 -19.76 -16.01 16.44
CA TYR A 510 -19.30 -16.98 17.44
C TYR A 510 -20.05 -16.90 18.77
N ASN A 511 -20.45 -15.69 19.18
CA ASN A 511 -21.22 -15.49 20.42
C ASN A 511 -22.65 -16.00 20.31
N ASP A 512 -23.29 -15.89 19.11
CA ASP A 512 -24.69 -16.19 18.92
C ASP A 512 -24.94 -17.59 18.32
N CYS A 513 -23.91 -18.21 17.71
CA CYS A 513 -24.01 -19.48 16.99
C CYS A 513 -23.04 -20.52 17.54
N TYR A 514 -23.56 -21.60 18.09
CA TYR A 514 -22.73 -22.74 18.50
C TYR A 514 -22.11 -23.38 17.25
N VAL A 515 -20.77 -23.38 17.14
CA VAL A 515 -20.07 -23.96 15.99
C VAL A 515 -19.91 -25.47 16.15
N ILE A 516 -19.57 -25.93 17.36
CA ILE A 516 -19.38 -27.37 17.64
C ILE A 516 -20.52 -27.82 18.55
N ASP A 517 -21.55 -28.40 17.94
CA ASP A 517 -22.74 -28.95 18.60
C ASP A 517 -22.87 -30.43 18.25
N LYS A 518 -22.68 -31.31 19.25
CA LYS A 518 -22.76 -32.77 19.08
C LYS A 518 -24.19 -33.27 18.84
N GLU A 519 -25.20 -32.48 19.19
CA GLU A 519 -26.61 -32.81 18.96
C GLU A 519 -27.05 -32.40 17.55
N ASN A 520 -26.32 -31.45 16.91
CA ASN A 520 -26.59 -30.99 15.57
C ASN A 520 -25.31 -30.98 14.71
N VAL A 521 -24.79 -32.18 14.44
CA VAL A 521 -23.49 -32.35 13.74
C VAL A 521 -23.52 -31.74 12.35
N GLU A 522 -24.64 -31.89 11.62
CA GLU A 522 -24.78 -31.37 10.25
C GLU A 522 -24.62 -29.86 10.17
N LEU A 523 -25.29 -29.10 11.05
CA LEU A 523 -25.12 -27.67 11.14
C LEU A 523 -23.71 -27.28 11.60
N SER A 524 -23.13 -28.08 12.50
CA SER A 524 -21.75 -27.89 12.96
C SER A 524 -20.74 -28.01 11.81
N MET A 525 -20.91 -29.01 10.92
CA MET A 525 -20.06 -29.20 9.72
C MET A 525 -20.14 -27.96 8.78
N GLN A 526 -21.33 -27.41 8.58
CA GLN A 526 -21.55 -26.23 7.75
C GLN A 526 -20.98 -24.97 8.40
N ARG A 527 -21.19 -24.77 9.71
CA ARG A 527 -20.59 -23.64 10.46
C ARG A 527 -19.08 -23.73 10.53
N LEU A 528 -18.53 -24.93 10.57
CA LEU A 528 -17.08 -25.14 10.52
C LEU A 528 -16.49 -24.69 9.19
N ALA A 529 -17.20 -24.92 8.07
CA ALA A 529 -16.81 -24.38 6.77
C ALA A 529 -16.76 -22.83 6.80
N LEU A 530 -17.77 -22.20 7.40
CA LEU A 530 -17.81 -20.74 7.55
C LEU A 530 -16.65 -20.21 8.40
N VAL A 531 -16.28 -20.91 9.48
CA VAL A 531 -15.11 -20.58 10.29
C VAL A 531 -13.82 -20.66 9.47
N GLU A 532 -13.66 -21.73 8.68
CA GLU A 532 -12.45 -21.93 7.86
C GLU A 532 -12.30 -20.85 6.79
N VAL A 533 -13.37 -20.53 6.05
CA VAL A 533 -13.29 -19.49 5.02
C VAL A 533 -13.07 -18.10 5.62
N THR A 534 -13.60 -17.84 6.81
CA THR A 534 -13.32 -16.59 7.54
C THR A 534 -11.86 -16.52 7.95
N ARG A 535 -11.29 -17.61 8.45
CA ARG A 535 -9.87 -17.72 8.83
C ARG A 535 -8.95 -17.46 7.63
N ILE A 536 -9.23 -18.10 6.49
CA ILE A 536 -8.48 -17.90 5.24
C ILE A 536 -8.53 -16.43 4.82
N THR A 537 -9.72 -15.85 4.75
CA THR A 537 -9.93 -14.46 4.34
C THR A 537 -9.21 -13.49 5.27
N LEU A 538 -9.30 -13.70 6.59
CA LEU A 538 -8.63 -12.84 7.57
C LEU A 538 -7.10 -12.94 7.47
N LYS A 539 -6.55 -14.15 7.30
CA LYS A 539 -5.12 -14.37 7.05
C LYS A 539 -4.66 -13.62 5.79
N ASN A 540 -5.39 -13.77 4.69
CA ASN A 540 -5.06 -13.12 3.42
C ASN A 540 -5.11 -11.59 3.56
N ALA A 541 -6.12 -11.05 4.23
CA ALA A 541 -6.24 -9.60 4.47
C ALA A 541 -5.09 -9.06 5.34
N LEU A 542 -4.71 -9.75 6.42
CA LEU A 542 -3.56 -9.39 7.25
C LEU A 542 -2.25 -9.38 6.44
N ASN A 543 -2.05 -10.38 5.58
CA ASN A 543 -0.86 -10.47 4.72
C ASN A 543 -0.74 -9.29 3.74
N LEU A 544 -1.85 -8.69 3.27
CA LEU A 544 -1.84 -7.52 2.39
C LEU A 544 -1.23 -6.28 3.04
N ILE A 545 -1.28 -6.19 4.35
CA ILE A 545 -0.62 -5.11 5.12
C ILE A 545 0.65 -5.57 5.84
N GLY A 546 1.13 -6.79 5.52
CA GLY A 546 2.36 -7.38 6.03
C GLY A 546 2.32 -7.73 7.52
N VAL A 547 1.14 -8.07 8.03
CA VAL A 547 0.88 -8.51 9.42
C VAL A 547 0.67 -10.02 9.43
N GLU A 548 1.24 -10.70 10.40
CA GLU A 548 1.08 -12.15 10.56
C GLU A 548 -0.27 -12.51 11.17
N ALA A 549 -0.73 -13.72 10.84
CA ALA A 549 -1.93 -14.34 11.36
C ALA A 549 -1.54 -15.52 12.26
N PRO A 550 -1.28 -15.31 13.57
CA PRO A 550 -0.82 -16.37 14.46
C PRO A 550 -1.92 -17.41 14.69
N GLU A 551 -1.54 -18.68 14.79
CA GLU A 551 -2.47 -19.78 15.07
C GLU A 551 -2.75 -19.96 16.57
N LYS A 552 -1.93 -19.34 17.41
CA LYS A 552 -2.03 -19.36 18.87
C LYS A 552 -1.61 -18.03 19.45
N MET A 553 -2.30 -17.55 20.46
CA MET A 553 -1.98 -16.36 21.23
C MET A 553 -2.09 -16.65 22.74
#